data_7cebd6eebdd45b29bca987e345b9b152
#
_entry.id   7cebd6eebdd45b29bca987e345b9b152
#
_cell.length_a   1.000
_cell.length_b   1.000
_cell.length_c   1.000
_cell.angle_alpha   90.00
_cell.angle_beta   90.00
_cell.angle_gamma   90.00
#
_symmetry.space_group_name_H-M   'P 1'
#
loop_
_entity.id
_entity.type
_entity.pdbx_description
1 polymer ?
#
loop_
_entity_poly.entity_id
_entity_poly.type
_entity_poly.pdbx_seq_one_letter_code
_entity_poly.pdbx_strand_id
1 'polypeptide(L)'
;MVTDLTKGNPDKTLWKFTLPMIISVMFQQLYSTVDSIVAGQFAGVNALAAVGASYPITMLFIAVANGSNIGCSVVISQLFGGKRITHMKTAVNTSIISSLILSLILTAVGLSSSKVLLKAMGTPDNIMADSVTYLNIYAAGMAFLFIYNISTAVFTALGDSKTPLYFLIFSSLTNIALDLIFAGPMKMGVAGVAWATFIAQGVSGILAFIALLKKIRNIKSEKPKFFSGRMLLRITKVAVPSILQQSFVSVGNVFIQGLINSFGAAVVAGFAAAMKLNTFTITTLVTLSNGISSYTAQNIGAHNTERVKKGFGSGLKIALLVAIPFFIAFFIFPKYMMMIFVTHNNTDVITAGVQFLKIVSPFYFLATVKIIVDGILRGSGAMLSFMVSTFTDLILRVIFAFILTPHIGQLGIWWSWPIGWIVASLASLALYLSGVWKKAKD
;
A
#
# COMPACT_ATOMS: atom_id res chain seq x y z
N MET A 1 -11.93 -19.37 6.73
CA MET A 1 -12.96 -19.82 5.76
C MET A 1 -12.68 -19.12 4.45
N VAL A 2 -12.65 -19.86 3.34
CA VAL A 2 -12.55 -19.26 1.99
C VAL A 2 -13.92 -18.67 1.64
N THR A 3 -13.95 -17.39 1.28
CA THR A 3 -15.16 -16.73 0.78
C THR A 3 -15.15 -16.80 -0.73
N ASP A 4 -16.08 -17.57 -1.33
CA ASP A 4 -16.25 -17.59 -2.78
C ASP A 4 -16.85 -16.25 -3.23
N LEU A 5 -16.01 -15.40 -3.84
CA LEU A 5 -16.41 -14.05 -4.26
C LEU A 5 -17.32 -14.07 -5.50
N THR A 6 -17.50 -15.23 -6.13
CA THR A 6 -18.38 -15.41 -7.31
C THR A 6 -19.84 -15.72 -6.93
N LYS A 7 -20.14 -15.93 -5.62
CA LYS A 7 -21.46 -16.35 -5.13
C LYS A 7 -22.03 -15.42 -4.08
N GLY A 8 -23.31 -15.56 -3.79
CA GLY A 8 -24.02 -14.86 -2.75
C GLY A 8 -24.35 -13.39 -3.09
N ASN A 9 -24.88 -12.63 -2.13
CA ASN A 9 -25.17 -11.20 -2.28
C ASN A 9 -23.86 -10.40 -2.33
N PRO A 10 -23.62 -9.54 -3.35
CA PRO A 10 -22.38 -8.77 -3.49
C PRO A 10 -22.05 -7.91 -2.27
N ASP A 11 -23.03 -7.19 -1.69
CA ASP A 11 -22.82 -6.32 -0.52
C ASP A 11 -22.27 -7.12 0.67
N LYS A 12 -22.97 -8.22 1.03
CA LYS A 12 -22.56 -9.08 2.14
C LYS A 12 -21.20 -9.74 1.89
N THR A 13 -20.97 -10.19 0.65
CA THR A 13 -19.72 -10.86 0.26
C THR A 13 -18.54 -9.89 0.36
N LEU A 14 -18.69 -8.68 -0.18
CA LEU A 14 -17.65 -7.66 -0.12
C LEU A 14 -17.39 -7.18 1.31
N TRP A 15 -18.42 -6.88 2.12
CA TRP A 15 -18.23 -6.53 3.52
C TRP A 15 -17.44 -7.60 4.28
N LYS A 16 -17.87 -8.86 4.19
CA LYS A 16 -17.22 -9.98 4.88
C LYS A 16 -15.76 -10.16 4.44
N PHE A 17 -15.44 -9.83 3.19
CA PHE A 17 -14.10 -9.97 2.63
C PHE A 17 -13.23 -8.76 2.93
N THR A 18 -13.74 -7.54 2.78
CA THR A 18 -12.94 -6.31 2.90
C THR A 18 -12.77 -5.83 4.34
N LEU A 19 -13.72 -6.10 5.24
CA LEU A 19 -13.62 -5.68 6.64
C LEU A 19 -12.34 -6.18 7.35
N PRO A 20 -11.95 -7.47 7.25
CA PRO A 20 -10.67 -7.90 7.81
C PRO A 20 -9.46 -7.21 7.17
N MET A 21 -9.52 -6.87 5.89
CA MET A 21 -8.44 -6.13 5.20
C MET A 21 -8.33 -4.69 5.73
N ILE A 22 -9.46 -4.01 5.95
CA ILE A 22 -9.50 -2.66 6.54
C ILE A 22 -8.92 -2.71 7.95
N ILE A 23 -9.35 -3.66 8.79
CA ILE A 23 -8.81 -3.85 10.14
C ILE A 23 -7.30 -4.09 10.10
N SER A 24 -6.81 -4.89 9.13
CA SER A 24 -5.37 -5.13 8.95
C SER A 24 -4.60 -3.83 8.73
N VAL A 25 -5.08 -2.98 7.84
CA VAL A 25 -4.41 -1.71 7.53
C VAL A 25 -4.48 -0.74 8.70
N MET A 26 -5.63 -0.66 9.39
CA MET A 26 -5.74 0.16 10.59
C MET A 26 -4.73 -0.29 11.66
N PHE A 27 -4.61 -1.60 11.86
CA PHE A 27 -3.63 -2.16 12.79
C PHE A 27 -2.18 -1.88 12.35
N GLN A 28 -1.89 -1.99 11.04
CA GLN A 28 -0.58 -1.67 10.48
C GLN A 28 -0.19 -0.20 10.68
N GLN A 29 -1.13 0.73 10.53
CA GLN A 29 -0.86 2.14 10.75
C GLN A 29 -0.62 2.47 12.22
N LEU A 30 -1.39 1.85 13.14
CA LEU A 30 -1.16 1.98 14.57
C LEU A 30 0.21 1.42 14.97
N TYR A 31 0.53 0.23 14.50
CA TYR A 31 1.82 -0.41 14.72
C TYR A 31 2.99 0.47 14.23
N SER A 32 2.93 1.00 13.01
CA SER A 32 3.98 1.86 12.45
C SER A 32 4.19 3.14 13.27
N THR A 33 3.13 3.64 13.91
CA THR A 33 3.22 4.79 14.83
C THR A 33 3.93 4.40 16.13
N VAL A 34 3.58 3.25 16.71
CA VAL A 34 4.22 2.72 17.94
C VAL A 34 5.71 2.44 17.69
N ASP A 35 6.05 1.78 16.57
CA ASP A 35 7.42 1.50 16.15
C ASP A 35 8.27 2.80 16.08
N SER A 36 7.73 3.85 15.46
CA SER A 36 8.40 5.16 15.40
C SER A 36 8.60 5.80 16.78
N ILE A 37 7.64 5.64 17.71
CA ILE A 37 7.75 6.13 19.08
C ILE A 37 8.82 5.36 19.84
N VAL A 38 8.84 4.04 19.74
CA VAL A 38 9.84 3.18 20.40
C VAL A 38 11.24 3.49 19.88
N ALA A 39 11.41 3.59 18.56
CA ALA A 39 12.68 3.97 17.96
C ALA A 39 13.17 5.33 18.47
N GLY A 40 12.30 6.34 18.52
CA GLY A 40 12.66 7.68 18.99
C GLY A 40 13.00 7.76 20.48
N GLN A 41 12.25 7.06 21.33
CA GLN A 41 12.41 7.13 22.78
C GLN A 41 13.56 6.25 23.31
N PHE A 42 13.74 5.07 22.75
CA PHE A 42 14.69 4.08 23.28
C PHE A 42 15.98 3.97 22.46
N ALA A 43 15.92 4.12 21.12
CA ALA A 43 17.12 4.06 20.29
C ALA A 43 17.81 5.45 20.11
N GLY A 44 17.10 6.55 20.42
CA GLY A 44 17.62 7.91 20.40
C GLY A 44 17.41 8.65 19.08
N VAL A 45 17.70 9.96 19.10
CA VAL A 45 17.42 10.88 17.97
C VAL A 45 18.21 10.49 16.71
N ASN A 46 19.47 10.07 16.84
CA ASN A 46 20.28 9.65 15.70
C ASN A 46 19.74 8.38 15.04
N ALA A 47 19.21 7.45 15.85
CA ALA A 47 18.58 6.24 15.35
C ALA A 47 17.31 6.56 14.54
N LEU A 48 16.46 7.43 15.06
CA LEU A 48 15.26 7.87 14.34
C LEU A 48 15.62 8.60 13.04
N ALA A 49 16.67 9.43 13.07
CA ALA A 49 17.18 10.12 11.89
C ALA A 49 17.74 9.16 10.83
N ALA A 50 18.45 8.11 11.26
CA ALA A 50 19.00 7.08 10.35
C ALA A 50 17.91 6.25 9.69
N VAL A 51 16.86 5.84 10.44
CA VAL A 51 15.66 5.19 9.89
C VAL A 51 14.97 6.10 8.87
N GLY A 52 14.81 7.39 9.24
CA GLY A 52 14.21 8.41 8.36
C GLY A 52 14.99 8.62 7.06
N ALA A 53 16.32 8.67 7.12
CA ALA A 53 17.18 8.80 5.94
C ALA A 53 17.10 7.57 5.01
N SER A 54 16.87 6.38 5.57
CA SER A 54 16.72 5.13 4.83
C SER A 54 15.31 4.94 4.23
N TYR A 55 14.31 5.69 4.70
CA TYR A 55 12.90 5.51 4.38
C TYR A 55 12.58 5.57 2.87
N PRO A 56 13.10 6.51 2.06
CA PRO A 56 12.80 6.54 0.63
C PRO A 56 13.26 5.28 -0.11
N ILE A 57 14.39 4.70 0.28
CA ILE A 57 14.92 3.46 -0.33
C ILE A 57 14.07 2.26 0.10
N THR A 58 13.73 2.17 1.39
CA THR A 58 12.85 1.09 1.87
C THR A 58 11.46 1.15 1.24
N MET A 59 10.91 2.36 1.01
CA MET A 59 9.65 2.55 0.30
C MET A 59 9.71 2.05 -1.14
N LEU A 60 10.83 2.22 -1.84
CA LEU A 60 11.00 1.67 -3.18
C LEU A 60 10.96 0.13 -3.16
N PHE A 61 11.63 -0.50 -2.21
CA PHE A 61 11.56 -1.97 -2.04
C PHE A 61 10.16 -2.45 -1.72
N ILE A 62 9.44 -1.75 -0.84
CA ILE A 62 8.05 -2.04 -0.50
C ILE A 62 7.14 -1.86 -1.73
N ALA A 63 7.38 -0.84 -2.58
CA ALA A 63 6.61 -0.62 -3.80
C ALA A 63 6.74 -1.80 -4.77
N VAL A 64 7.96 -2.34 -4.93
CA VAL A 64 8.20 -3.53 -5.76
C VAL A 64 7.50 -4.76 -5.18
N ALA A 65 7.59 -4.98 -3.86
CA ALA A 65 6.93 -6.10 -3.19
C ALA A 65 5.40 -6.01 -3.31
N ASN A 66 4.82 -4.83 -3.06
CA ASN A 66 3.37 -4.60 -3.15
C ASN A 66 2.84 -4.70 -4.60
N GLY A 67 3.56 -4.15 -5.57
CA GLY A 67 3.20 -4.27 -6.97
C GLY A 67 3.24 -5.73 -7.46
N SER A 68 4.25 -6.49 -7.03
CA SER A 68 4.34 -7.94 -7.28
C SER A 68 3.18 -8.70 -6.65
N ASN A 69 2.82 -8.39 -5.39
CA ASN A 69 1.66 -8.93 -4.69
C ASN A 69 0.37 -8.72 -5.50
N ILE A 70 0.14 -7.50 -5.98
CA ILE A 70 -1.05 -7.15 -6.77
C ILE A 70 -1.09 -7.99 -8.06
N GLY A 71 0.02 -8.09 -8.79
CA GLY A 71 0.11 -8.89 -10.02
C GLY A 71 -0.24 -10.35 -9.79
N CYS A 72 0.33 -10.95 -8.75
CA CYS A 72 0.05 -12.33 -8.36
C CYS A 72 -1.42 -12.52 -7.94
N SER A 73 -1.92 -11.63 -7.07
CA SER A 73 -3.30 -11.72 -6.57
C SER A 73 -4.33 -11.67 -7.69
N VAL A 74 -4.19 -10.77 -8.66
CA VAL A 74 -5.12 -10.64 -9.79
C VAL A 74 -5.13 -11.89 -10.66
N VAL A 75 -3.96 -12.37 -11.09
CA VAL A 75 -3.87 -13.54 -11.98
C VAL A 75 -4.38 -14.80 -11.28
N ILE A 76 -4.00 -15.01 -10.03
CA ILE A 76 -4.45 -16.17 -9.24
C ILE A 76 -5.96 -16.09 -8.99
N SER A 77 -6.51 -14.90 -8.68
CA SER A 77 -7.95 -14.68 -8.51
C SER A 77 -8.73 -15.01 -9.77
N GLN A 78 -8.27 -14.58 -10.95
CA GLN A 78 -8.92 -14.88 -12.23
C GLN A 78 -8.94 -16.40 -12.50
N LEU A 79 -7.81 -17.08 -12.29
CA LEU A 79 -7.72 -18.53 -12.49
C LEU A 79 -8.58 -19.31 -11.49
N PHE A 80 -8.62 -18.85 -10.23
CA PHE A 80 -9.45 -19.44 -9.18
C PHE A 80 -10.94 -19.26 -9.47
N GLY A 81 -11.38 -18.04 -9.82
CA GLY A 81 -12.77 -17.75 -10.19
C GLY A 81 -13.22 -18.55 -11.41
N GLY A 82 -12.34 -18.72 -12.41
CA GLY A 82 -12.57 -19.54 -13.60
C GLY A 82 -12.45 -21.05 -13.37
N LYS A 83 -12.27 -21.51 -12.12
CA LYS A 83 -12.09 -22.92 -11.74
C LYS A 83 -10.93 -23.63 -12.45
N ARG A 84 -9.96 -22.88 -12.99
CA ARG A 84 -8.76 -23.41 -13.65
C ARG A 84 -7.68 -23.74 -12.59
N ILE A 85 -7.97 -24.70 -11.71
CA ILE A 85 -7.21 -24.96 -10.48
C ILE A 85 -5.77 -25.37 -10.75
N THR A 86 -5.50 -26.23 -11.72
CA THR A 86 -4.13 -26.64 -12.10
C THR A 86 -3.29 -25.45 -12.58
N HIS A 87 -3.87 -24.55 -13.39
CA HIS A 87 -3.23 -23.32 -13.83
C HIS A 87 -3.03 -22.33 -12.68
N MET A 88 -3.99 -22.24 -11.76
CA MET A 88 -3.89 -21.43 -10.55
C MET A 88 -2.70 -21.87 -9.68
N LYS A 89 -2.54 -23.17 -9.42
CA LYS A 89 -1.39 -23.72 -8.69
C LYS A 89 -0.07 -23.48 -9.43
N THR A 90 -0.06 -23.61 -10.76
CA THR A 90 1.10 -23.26 -11.59
C THR A 90 1.46 -21.77 -11.45
N ALA A 91 0.46 -20.88 -11.42
CA ALA A 91 0.66 -19.45 -11.17
C ALA A 91 1.23 -19.18 -9.76
N VAL A 92 0.72 -19.88 -8.73
CA VAL A 92 1.25 -19.80 -7.36
C VAL A 92 2.72 -20.21 -7.31
N ASN A 93 3.08 -21.37 -7.88
CA ASN A 93 4.46 -21.84 -7.92
C ASN A 93 5.37 -20.85 -8.66
N THR A 94 4.93 -20.37 -9.83
CA THR A 94 5.66 -19.36 -10.61
C THR A 94 5.85 -18.07 -9.81
N SER A 95 4.81 -17.60 -9.11
CA SER A 95 4.86 -16.41 -8.26
C SER A 95 5.89 -16.55 -7.14
N ILE A 96 5.89 -17.68 -6.44
CA ILE A 96 6.83 -17.96 -5.34
C ILE A 96 8.27 -17.92 -5.87
N ILE A 97 8.54 -18.64 -6.94
CA ILE A 97 9.90 -18.74 -7.51
C ILE A 97 10.39 -17.39 -8.01
N SER A 98 9.56 -16.69 -8.82
CA SER A 98 9.94 -15.38 -9.38
C SER A 98 10.10 -14.32 -8.30
N SER A 99 9.29 -14.35 -7.24
CA SER A 99 9.41 -13.41 -6.13
C SER A 99 10.65 -13.68 -5.27
N LEU A 100 11.02 -14.94 -5.06
CA LEU A 100 12.28 -15.28 -4.40
C LEU A 100 13.49 -14.82 -5.21
N ILE A 101 13.50 -15.06 -6.52
CA ILE A 101 14.58 -14.57 -7.40
C ILE A 101 14.66 -13.04 -7.34
N LEU A 102 13.53 -12.35 -7.47
CA LEU A 102 13.47 -10.89 -7.40
C LEU A 102 13.96 -10.37 -6.04
N SER A 103 13.56 -11.01 -4.93
CA SER A 103 14.01 -10.62 -3.60
C SER A 103 15.52 -10.79 -3.42
N LEU A 104 16.13 -11.87 -3.96
CA LEU A 104 17.57 -12.06 -3.93
C LEU A 104 18.32 -11.01 -4.75
N ILE A 105 17.79 -10.63 -5.93
CA ILE A 105 18.35 -9.54 -6.73
C ILE A 105 18.29 -8.22 -5.96
N LEU A 106 17.15 -7.89 -5.36
CA LEU A 106 16.98 -6.67 -4.57
C LEU A 106 17.85 -6.67 -3.31
N THR A 107 18.03 -7.82 -2.65
CA THR A 107 18.97 -7.97 -1.53
C THR A 107 20.40 -7.67 -1.99
N ALA A 108 20.84 -8.28 -3.09
CA ALA A 108 22.19 -8.05 -3.62
C ALA A 108 22.41 -6.57 -4.00
N VAL A 109 21.44 -5.95 -4.69
CA VAL A 109 21.47 -4.52 -5.02
C VAL A 109 21.46 -3.67 -3.75
N GLY A 110 20.59 -3.96 -2.79
CA GLY A 110 20.48 -3.21 -1.53
C GLY A 110 21.79 -3.24 -0.74
N LEU A 111 22.39 -4.44 -0.55
CA LEU A 111 23.63 -4.60 0.19
C LEU A 111 24.84 -3.94 -0.50
N SER A 112 24.92 -4.04 -1.84
CA SER A 112 26.05 -3.47 -2.59
C SER A 112 25.97 -1.97 -2.80
N SER A 113 24.76 -1.37 -2.81
CA SER A 113 24.57 0.03 -3.16
C SER A 113 24.09 0.90 -1.99
N SER A 114 23.82 0.36 -0.81
CA SER A 114 23.27 1.09 0.34
C SER A 114 24.02 2.41 0.64
N LYS A 115 25.34 2.36 0.78
CA LYS A 115 26.18 3.53 1.05
C LYS A 115 26.15 4.56 -0.06
N VAL A 116 26.17 4.09 -1.33
CA VAL A 116 26.15 4.97 -2.51
C VAL A 116 24.80 5.69 -2.61
N LEU A 117 23.70 4.96 -2.42
CA LEU A 117 22.35 5.52 -2.47
C LEU A 117 22.14 6.55 -1.36
N LEU A 118 22.52 6.24 -0.12
CA LEU A 118 22.41 7.16 1.00
C LEU A 118 23.26 8.42 0.81
N LYS A 119 24.48 8.29 0.29
CA LYS A 119 25.35 9.42 -0.04
C LYS A 119 24.75 10.29 -1.15
N ALA A 120 24.20 9.67 -2.20
CA ALA A 120 23.53 10.39 -3.28
C ALA A 120 22.28 11.15 -2.81
N MET A 121 21.65 10.71 -1.72
CA MET A 121 20.51 11.39 -1.09
C MET A 121 20.94 12.49 -0.10
N GLY A 122 22.24 12.74 0.07
CA GLY A 122 22.75 13.76 0.98
C GLY A 122 22.63 13.41 2.47
N THR A 123 22.65 12.10 2.81
CA THR A 123 22.61 11.66 4.22
C THR A 123 23.82 12.22 4.98
N PRO A 124 23.62 12.92 6.13
CA PRO A 124 24.71 13.47 6.92
C PRO A 124 25.69 12.41 7.44
N ASP A 125 26.99 12.76 7.51
CA ASP A 125 28.05 11.83 7.91
C ASP A 125 27.88 11.26 9.32
N ASN A 126 27.31 12.04 10.24
CA ASN A 126 27.08 11.63 11.64
C ASN A 126 26.06 10.50 11.81
N ILE A 127 25.17 10.29 10.84
CA ILE A 127 24.18 9.20 10.85
C ILE A 127 24.40 8.19 9.73
N MET A 128 25.41 8.39 8.88
CA MET A 128 25.66 7.54 7.70
C MET A 128 25.88 6.08 8.07
N ALA A 129 26.70 5.81 9.09
CA ALA A 129 27.02 4.44 9.52
C ALA A 129 25.75 3.69 10.00
N ASP A 130 24.92 4.37 10.79
CA ASP A 130 23.66 3.86 11.32
C ASP A 130 22.64 3.61 10.19
N SER A 131 22.54 4.55 9.23
CA SER A 131 21.66 4.42 8.07
C SER A 131 22.06 3.24 7.18
N VAL A 132 23.35 3.05 6.93
CA VAL A 132 23.88 1.89 6.18
C VAL A 132 23.57 0.57 6.91
N THR A 133 23.78 0.54 8.24
CA THR A 133 23.49 -0.64 9.06
C THR A 133 22.01 -0.99 9.00
N TYR A 134 21.13 -0.03 9.19
CA TYR A 134 19.68 -0.22 9.09
C TYR A 134 19.28 -0.75 7.71
N LEU A 135 19.73 -0.09 6.64
CA LEU A 135 19.37 -0.44 5.27
C LEU A 135 19.89 -1.82 4.88
N ASN A 136 21.10 -2.21 5.33
CA ASN A 136 21.66 -3.53 5.07
C ASN A 136 20.87 -4.64 5.76
N ILE A 137 20.50 -4.47 7.02
CA ILE A 137 19.67 -5.45 7.75
C ILE A 137 18.28 -5.53 7.09
N TYR A 138 17.69 -4.41 6.71
CA TYR A 138 16.41 -4.37 6.00
C TYR A 138 16.50 -5.08 4.65
N ALA A 139 17.54 -4.82 3.86
CA ALA A 139 17.78 -5.47 2.57
C ALA A 139 17.98 -6.99 2.72
N ALA A 140 18.69 -7.45 3.75
CA ALA A 140 18.82 -8.88 4.06
C ALA A 140 17.47 -9.55 4.36
N GLY A 141 16.50 -8.80 4.88
CA GLY A 141 15.12 -9.25 5.17
C GLY A 141 14.20 -9.33 3.95
N MET A 142 14.65 -8.90 2.75
CA MET A 142 13.78 -8.83 1.55
C MET A 142 13.11 -10.17 1.21
N ALA A 143 13.81 -11.29 1.35
CA ALA A 143 13.24 -12.60 1.08
C ALA A 143 12.00 -12.88 1.94
N PHE A 144 12.04 -12.52 3.21
CA PHE A 144 10.89 -12.68 4.13
C PHE A 144 9.76 -11.74 3.79
N LEU A 145 10.06 -10.48 3.44
CA LEU A 145 9.08 -9.51 2.97
C LEU A 145 8.33 -10.05 1.73
N PHE A 146 9.05 -10.56 0.75
CA PHE A 146 8.44 -11.09 -0.48
C PHE A 146 7.64 -12.37 -0.23
N ILE A 147 8.15 -13.31 0.57
CA ILE A 147 7.43 -14.53 0.97
C ILE A 147 6.12 -14.17 1.68
N TYR A 148 6.16 -13.23 2.62
CA TYR A 148 4.95 -12.74 3.30
C TYR A 148 3.96 -12.14 2.31
N ASN A 149 4.41 -11.23 1.43
CA ASN A 149 3.56 -10.56 0.45
C ASN A 149 2.93 -11.55 -0.54
N ILE A 150 3.68 -12.52 -1.07
CA ILE A 150 3.13 -13.54 -1.97
C ILE A 150 2.13 -14.45 -1.24
N SER A 151 2.43 -14.83 0.00
CA SER A 151 1.50 -15.64 0.79
C SER A 151 0.18 -14.90 1.00
N THR A 152 0.23 -13.63 1.38
CA THR A 152 -0.97 -12.79 1.56
C THR A 152 -1.71 -12.55 0.24
N ALA A 153 -0.99 -12.36 -0.88
CA ALA A 153 -1.58 -12.27 -2.21
C ALA A 153 -2.40 -13.50 -2.57
N VAL A 154 -1.86 -14.69 -2.33
CA VAL A 154 -2.56 -15.95 -2.62
C VAL A 154 -3.76 -16.15 -1.69
N PHE A 155 -3.64 -15.90 -0.39
CA PHE A 155 -4.78 -15.97 0.53
C PHE A 155 -5.91 -15.04 0.08
N THR A 156 -5.58 -13.79 -0.24
CA THR A 156 -6.54 -12.79 -0.73
C THR A 156 -7.17 -13.23 -2.06
N ALA A 157 -6.37 -13.75 -2.99
CA ALA A 157 -6.85 -14.27 -4.26
C ALA A 157 -7.83 -15.44 -4.12
N LEU A 158 -7.66 -16.26 -3.08
CA LEU A 158 -8.57 -17.36 -2.72
C LEU A 158 -9.79 -16.90 -1.89
N GLY A 159 -9.94 -15.60 -1.64
CA GLY A 159 -11.04 -15.04 -0.83
C GLY A 159 -10.85 -15.20 0.69
N ASP A 160 -9.63 -15.40 1.15
CA ASP A 160 -9.28 -15.52 2.57
C ASP A 160 -8.55 -14.26 3.04
N SER A 161 -9.29 -13.29 3.55
CA SER A 161 -8.74 -12.04 4.09
C SER A 161 -8.43 -12.10 5.60
N LYS A 162 -8.91 -13.14 6.30
CA LYS A 162 -8.69 -13.28 7.74
C LYS A 162 -7.31 -13.83 8.08
N THR A 163 -6.83 -14.79 7.31
CA THR A 163 -5.52 -15.41 7.55
C THR A 163 -4.38 -14.39 7.47
N PRO A 164 -4.31 -13.49 6.46
CA PRO A 164 -3.36 -12.38 6.45
C PRO A 164 -3.46 -11.45 7.66
N LEU A 165 -4.68 -11.13 8.13
CA LEU A 165 -4.88 -10.31 9.32
C LEU A 165 -4.23 -10.92 10.57
N TYR A 166 -4.42 -12.22 10.79
CA TYR A 166 -3.82 -12.88 11.96
C TYR A 166 -2.29 -12.87 11.92
N PHE A 167 -1.69 -13.09 10.76
CA PHE A 167 -0.23 -13.01 10.60
C PHE A 167 0.28 -11.59 10.79
N LEU A 168 -0.46 -10.58 10.33
CA LEU A 168 -0.09 -9.20 10.55
C LEU A 168 -0.11 -8.83 12.03
N ILE A 169 -1.19 -9.17 12.76
CA ILE A 169 -1.29 -8.90 14.20
C ILE A 169 -0.13 -9.58 14.93
N PHE A 170 0.12 -10.86 14.64
CA PHE A 170 1.22 -11.61 15.25
C PHE A 170 2.59 -10.96 14.97
N SER A 171 2.85 -10.59 13.71
CA SER A 171 4.09 -9.92 13.31
C SER A 171 4.27 -8.59 14.02
N SER A 172 3.22 -7.77 14.08
CA SER A 172 3.28 -6.45 14.71
C SER A 172 3.53 -6.54 16.22
N LEU A 173 2.85 -7.44 16.91
CA LEU A 173 3.07 -7.65 18.35
C LEU A 173 4.48 -8.18 18.62
N THR A 174 4.96 -9.12 17.82
CA THR A 174 6.33 -9.65 17.92
C THR A 174 7.36 -8.55 17.69
N ASN A 175 7.16 -7.71 16.68
CA ASN A 175 8.07 -6.61 16.38
C ASN A 175 8.12 -5.59 17.53
N ILE A 176 6.97 -5.11 18.03
CA ILE A 176 6.91 -4.19 19.17
C ILE A 176 7.65 -4.78 20.40
N ALA A 177 7.41 -6.05 20.70
CA ALA A 177 8.09 -6.70 21.83
C ALA A 177 9.62 -6.75 21.62
N LEU A 178 10.07 -7.09 20.43
CA LEU A 178 11.50 -7.13 20.10
C LEU A 178 12.13 -5.73 20.07
N ASP A 179 11.43 -4.72 19.56
CA ASP A 179 11.89 -3.33 19.59
C ASP A 179 12.13 -2.85 21.02
N LEU A 180 11.18 -3.10 21.92
CA LEU A 180 11.31 -2.75 23.34
C LEU A 180 12.48 -3.48 24.01
N ILE A 181 12.75 -4.75 23.65
CA ILE A 181 13.85 -5.52 24.23
C ILE A 181 15.19 -5.05 23.65
N PHE A 182 15.31 -4.91 22.33
CA PHE A 182 16.57 -4.63 21.66
C PHE A 182 17.00 -3.15 21.81
N ALA A 183 16.05 -2.22 21.70
CA ALA A 183 16.35 -0.81 21.88
C ALA A 183 16.44 -0.39 23.36
N GLY A 184 15.64 -1.02 24.25
CA GLY A 184 15.63 -0.74 25.69
C GLY A 184 16.79 -1.43 26.43
N PRO A 185 16.59 -2.61 27.07
CA PRO A 185 17.60 -3.27 27.89
C PRO A 185 18.90 -3.60 27.17
N MET A 186 18.82 -4.04 25.90
CA MET A 186 19.99 -4.42 25.13
C MET A 186 20.77 -3.26 24.51
N LYS A 187 20.18 -2.05 24.50
CA LYS A 187 20.80 -0.81 23.99
C LYS A 187 21.42 -0.93 22.60
N MET A 188 20.79 -1.71 21.71
CA MET A 188 21.31 -1.99 20.36
C MET A 188 21.12 -0.80 19.39
N GLY A 189 20.48 0.29 19.80
CA GLY A 189 20.25 1.47 18.97
C GLY A 189 19.50 1.14 17.67
N VAL A 190 19.96 1.70 16.55
CA VAL A 190 19.39 1.48 15.21
C VAL A 190 19.39 0.00 14.80
N ALA A 191 20.47 -0.72 15.09
CA ALA A 191 20.58 -2.13 14.75
C ALA A 191 19.50 -2.95 15.44
N GLY A 192 19.11 -2.60 16.68
CA GLY A 192 18.04 -3.26 17.41
C GLY A 192 16.70 -3.17 16.71
N VAL A 193 16.31 -1.98 16.28
CA VAL A 193 15.06 -1.74 15.52
C VAL A 193 15.07 -2.50 14.19
N ALA A 194 16.21 -2.48 13.48
CA ALA A 194 16.33 -3.20 12.21
C ALA A 194 16.22 -4.73 12.40
N TRP A 195 16.87 -5.29 13.42
CA TRP A 195 16.80 -6.72 13.73
C TRP A 195 15.42 -7.14 14.24
N ALA A 196 14.73 -6.31 15.02
CA ALA A 196 13.36 -6.57 15.45
C ALA A 196 12.42 -6.72 14.24
N THR A 197 12.52 -5.79 13.30
CA THR A 197 11.77 -5.83 12.04
C THR A 197 12.11 -7.08 11.21
N PHE A 198 13.41 -7.39 11.06
CA PHE A 198 13.89 -8.56 10.33
C PHE A 198 13.32 -9.87 10.91
N ILE A 199 13.43 -10.06 12.23
CA ILE A 199 12.94 -11.26 12.93
C ILE A 199 11.44 -11.37 12.84
N ALA A 200 10.70 -10.28 13.13
CA ALA A 200 9.24 -10.26 13.08
C ALA A 200 8.69 -10.59 11.68
N GLN A 201 9.29 -10.00 10.63
CA GLN A 201 8.96 -10.33 9.25
C GLN A 201 9.35 -11.75 8.89
N GLY A 202 10.52 -12.23 9.35
CA GLY A 202 11.01 -13.58 9.11
C GLY A 202 10.05 -14.64 9.66
N VAL A 203 9.71 -14.53 10.94
CA VAL A 203 8.80 -15.47 11.60
C VAL A 203 7.41 -15.42 10.94
N SER A 204 6.87 -14.24 10.71
CA SER A 204 5.56 -14.07 10.08
C SER A 204 5.55 -14.58 8.63
N GLY A 205 6.60 -14.28 7.85
CA GLY A 205 6.74 -14.75 6.48
C GLY A 205 6.80 -16.28 6.39
N ILE A 206 7.60 -16.92 7.24
CA ILE A 206 7.73 -18.39 7.31
C ILE A 206 6.38 -19.02 7.71
N LEU A 207 5.72 -18.51 8.75
CA LEU A 207 4.43 -19.04 9.21
C LEU A 207 3.35 -18.89 8.13
N ALA A 208 3.28 -17.70 7.48
CA ALA A 208 2.35 -17.47 6.38
C ALA A 208 2.62 -18.40 5.20
N PHE A 209 3.89 -18.67 4.88
CA PHE A 209 4.27 -19.59 3.81
C PHE A 209 3.91 -21.03 4.11
N ILE A 210 4.19 -21.52 5.31
CA ILE A 210 3.79 -22.87 5.75
C ILE A 210 2.26 -23.04 5.67
N ALA A 211 1.51 -22.05 6.16
CA ALA A 211 0.06 -22.05 6.09
C ALA A 211 -0.44 -22.04 4.63
N LEU A 212 0.22 -21.27 3.75
CA LEU A 212 -0.05 -21.24 2.32
C LEU A 212 0.16 -22.61 1.68
N LEU A 213 1.32 -23.22 1.88
CA LEU A 213 1.65 -24.54 1.32
C LEU A 213 0.61 -25.59 1.76
N LYS A 214 0.25 -25.61 3.04
CA LYS A 214 -0.79 -26.49 3.58
C LYS A 214 -2.14 -26.24 2.90
N LYS A 215 -2.50 -24.96 2.70
CA LYS A 215 -3.76 -24.58 2.03
C LYS A 215 -3.80 -25.05 0.57
N ILE A 216 -2.74 -24.77 -0.20
CA ILE A 216 -2.64 -25.13 -1.62
C ILE A 216 -2.61 -26.65 -1.82
N ARG A 217 -1.93 -27.39 -0.92
CA ARG A 217 -1.89 -28.87 -0.96
C ARG A 217 -3.28 -29.48 -0.80
N ASN A 218 -4.13 -28.91 0.05
CA ASN A 218 -5.49 -29.41 0.31
C ASN A 218 -6.50 -29.16 -0.84
N ILE A 219 -6.17 -28.32 -1.81
CA ILE A 219 -7.00 -28.11 -2.99
C ILE A 219 -6.67 -29.20 -4.00
N LYS A 220 -7.63 -30.06 -4.36
CA LYS A 220 -7.43 -31.14 -5.35
C LYS A 220 -7.22 -30.56 -6.75
N SER A 221 -6.24 -31.05 -7.48
CA SER A 221 -5.97 -30.71 -8.90
C SER A 221 -5.06 -31.76 -9.52
N GLU A 222 -4.94 -31.76 -10.83
CA GLU A 222 -3.86 -32.42 -11.54
C GLU A 222 -2.51 -31.82 -11.13
N LYS A 223 -1.41 -32.50 -11.52
CA LYS A 223 -0.05 -32.06 -11.19
C LYS A 223 0.26 -30.68 -11.84
N PRO A 224 0.46 -29.62 -11.07
CA PRO A 224 0.80 -28.31 -11.62
C PRO A 224 2.25 -28.29 -12.13
N LYS A 225 2.56 -27.39 -13.06
CA LYS A 225 3.94 -27.12 -13.45
C LYS A 225 4.68 -26.42 -12.32
N PHE A 226 5.94 -26.72 -12.17
CA PHE A 226 6.80 -26.06 -11.19
C PHE A 226 7.00 -24.57 -11.53
N PHE A 227 7.20 -24.27 -12.83
CA PHE A 227 7.34 -22.89 -13.34
C PHE A 227 6.72 -22.78 -14.73
N SER A 228 6.23 -21.58 -15.08
CA SER A 228 5.70 -21.29 -16.40
C SER A 228 5.98 -19.85 -16.81
N GLY A 229 6.80 -19.67 -17.85
CA GLY A 229 7.11 -18.35 -18.43
C GLY A 229 5.86 -17.59 -18.91
N ARG A 230 4.83 -18.33 -19.41
CA ARG A 230 3.56 -17.70 -19.79
C ARG A 230 2.83 -17.12 -18.55
N MET A 231 2.84 -17.83 -17.41
CA MET A 231 2.25 -17.32 -16.17
C MET A 231 3.05 -16.14 -15.62
N LEU A 232 4.39 -16.22 -15.67
CA LEU A 232 5.24 -15.10 -15.29
C LEU A 232 4.91 -13.85 -16.12
N LEU A 233 4.85 -13.96 -17.44
CA LEU A 233 4.51 -12.85 -18.33
C LEU A 233 3.13 -12.25 -17.99
N ARG A 234 2.12 -13.11 -17.70
CA ARG A 234 0.78 -12.67 -17.31
C ARG A 234 0.81 -11.90 -15.99
N ILE A 235 1.56 -12.39 -15.00
CA ILE A 235 1.75 -11.72 -13.69
C ILE A 235 2.48 -10.39 -13.89
N THR A 236 3.57 -10.37 -14.66
CA THR A 236 4.39 -9.19 -14.91
C THR A 236 3.61 -8.07 -15.60
N LYS A 237 2.70 -8.40 -16.53
CA LYS A 237 1.80 -7.43 -17.18
C LYS A 237 0.92 -6.65 -16.19
N VAL A 238 0.63 -7.21 -15.02
CA VAL A 238 -0.13 -6.54 -13.96
C VAL A 238 0.81 -5.96 -12.90
N ALA A 239 1.87 -6.68 -12.55
CA ALA A 239 2.81 -6.28 -11.50
C ALA A 239 3.59 -5.02 -11.88
N VAL A 240 4.18 -4.95 -13.09
CA VAL A 240 5.00 -3.81 -13.51
C VAL A 240 4.23 -2.48 -13.50
N PRO A 241 3.04 -2.37 -14.11
CA PRO A 241 2.24 -1.14 -13.99
C PRO A 241 1.91 -0.78 -12.54
N SER A 242 1.66 -1.77 -11.68
CA SER A 242 1.37 -1.53 -10.27
C SER A 242 2.60 -1.07 -9.48
N ILE A 243 3.79 -1.59 -9.79
CA ILE A 243 5.07 -1.13 -9.24
C ILE A 243 5.33 0.32 -9.68
N LEU A 244 5.19 0.60 -10.97
CA LEU A 244 5.37 1.95 -11.51
C LEU A 244 4.42 2.95 -10.83
N GLN A 245 3.15 2.61 -10.69
CA GLN A 245 2.18 3.45 -10.00
C GLN A 245 2.64 3.80 -8.57
N GLN A 246 3.06 2.81 -7.78
CA GLN A 246 3.53 3.03 -6.41
C GLN A 246 4.79 3.90 -6.36
N SER A 247 5.72 3.67 -7.29
CA SER A 247 6.96 4.45 -7.38
C SER A 247 6.69 5.90 -7.79
N PHE A 248 5.80 6.14 -8.76
CA PHE A 248 5.43 7.49 -9.20
C PHE A 248 4.71 8.28 -8.11
N VAL A 249 3.89 7.64 -7.27
CA VAL A 249 3.29 8.29 -6.08
C VAL A 249 4.40 8.85 -5.17
N SER A 250 5.44 8.06 -4.92
CA SER A 250 6.56 8.48 -4.08
C SER A 250 7.33 9.66 -4.70
N VAL A 251 7.59 9.61 -6.01
CA VAL A 251 8.25 10.70 -6.75
C VAL A 251 7.41 11.98 -6.72
N GLY A 252 6.10 11.88 -6.97
CA GLY A 252 5.17 13.02 -6.90
C GLY A 252 5.18 13.68 -5.51
N ASN A 253 5.21 12.89 -4.46
CA ASN A 253 5.29 13.41 -3.08
C ASN A 253 6.61 14.16 -2.81
N VAL A 254 7.73 13.75 -3.40
CA VAL A 254 9.03 14.47 -3.28
C VAL A 254 8.92 15.86 -3.91
N PHE A 255 8.32 16.00 -5.10
CA PHE A 255 8.11 17.32 -5.72
C PHE A 255 7.21 18.22 -4.88
N ILE A 256 6.11 17.69 -4.37
CA ILE A 256 5.20 18.42 -3.47
C ILE A 256 5.92 18.85 -2.20
N GLN A 257 6.73 17.95 -1.59
CA GLN A 257 7.50 18.27 -0.39
C GLN A 257 8.52 19.39 -0.64
N GLY A 258 9.20 19.37 -1.78
CA GLY A 258 10.10 20.43 -2.18
C GLY A 258 9.42 21.80 -2.20
N LEU A 259 8.20 21.85 -2.76
CA LEU A 259 7.41 23.08 -2.81
C LEU A 259 6.94 23.53 -1.41
N ILE A 260 6.54 22.60 -0.54
CA ILE A 260 6.12 22.90 0.84
C ILE A 260 7.26 23.46 1.67
N ASN A 261 8.47 22.97 1.47
CA ASN A 261 9.65 23.41 2.22
C ASN A 261 9.94 24.92 2.06
N SER A 262 9.49 25.54 0.96
CA SER A 262 9.64 27.00 0.74
C SER A 262 8.75 27.86 1.64
N PHE A 263 7.75 27.29 2.32
CA PHE A 263 6.80 28.03 3.18
C PHE A 263 7.21 28.06 4.67
N GLY A 264 8.37 27.51 5.01
CA GLY A 264 8.91 27.54 6.37
C GLY A 264 8.42 26.39 7.28
N ALA A 265 9.08 26.29 8.44
CA ALA A 265 8.97 25.14 9.33
C ALA A 265 7.55 24.86 9.85
N ALA A 266 6.76 25.90 10.12
CA ALA A 266 5.39 25.74 10.62
C ALA A 266 4.48 25.06 9.61
N VAL A 267 4.56 25.46 8.33
CA VAL A 267 3.77 24.85 7.25
C VAL A 267 4.22 23.44 6.98
N VAL A 268 5.53 23.18 6.96
CA VAL A 268 6.10 21.83 6.81
C VAL A 268 5.60 20.90 7.92
N ALA A 269 5.66 21.32 9.18
CA ALA A 269 5.20 20.53 10.31
C ALA A 269 3.67 20.29 10.27
N GLY A 270 2.89 21.32 9.95
CA GLY A 270 1.44 21.23 9.83
C GLY A 270 1.01 20.27 8.71
N PHE A 271 1.65 20.38 7.55
CA PHE A 271 1.43 19.46 6.46
C PHE A 271 1.82 18.03 6.80
N ALA A 272 2.98 17.82 7.43
CA ALA A 272 3.44 16.49 7.81
C ALA A 272 2.45 15.79 8.77
N ALA A 273 1.92 16.49 9.75
CA ALA A 273 0.90 15.98 10.67
C ALA A 273 -0.41 15.66 9.94
N ALA A 274 -0.90 16.59 9.10
CA ALA A 274 -2.11 16.41 8.32
C ALA A 274 -1.98 15.27 7.29
N MET A 275 -0.79 15.10 6.70
CA MET A 275 -0.50 13.99 5.77
C MET A 275 -0.53 12.62 6.44
N LYS A 276 -0.14 12.48 7.70
CA LYS A 276 -0.33 11.21 8.44
C LYS A 276 -1.81 10.83 8.51
N LEU A 277 -2.68 11.80 8.83
CA LEU A 277 -4.12 11.61 8.87
C LEU A 277 -4.71 11.28 7.49
N ASN A 278 -4.32 12.04 6.47
CA ASN A 278 -4.73 11.80 5.09
C ASN A 278 -4.28 10.42 4.58
N THR A 279 -3.04 10.04 4.84
CA THR A 279 -2.50 8.72 4.45
C THR A 279 -3.28 7.58 5.08
N PHE A 280 -3.68 7.72 6.34
CA PHE A 280 -4.53 6.74 7.01
C PHE A 280 -5.86 6.52 6.26
N THR A 281 -6.51 7.61 5.85
CA THR A 281 -7.76 7.56 5.06
C THR A 281 -7.53 6.91 3.69
N ILE A 282 -6.57 7.43 2.93
CA ILE A 282 -6.32 6.97 1.55
C ILE A 282 -5.90 5.51 1.55
N THR A 283 -5.04 5.07 2.48
CA THR A 283 -4.61 3.67 2.57
C THR A 283 -5.77 2.74 2.92
N THR A 284 -6.71 3.19 3.75
CA THR A 284 -7.95 2.44 4.06
C THR A 284 -8.81 2.27 2.81
N LEU A 285 -9.02 3.33 2.03
CA LEU A 285 -9.79 3.28 0.78
C LEU A 285 -9.09 2.45 -0.30
N VAL A 286 -7.78 2.57 -0.45
CA VAL A 286 -6.98 1.75 -1.37
C VAL A 286 -7.04 0.27 -1.01
N THR A 287 -7.08 -0.06 0.28
CA THR A 287 -7.25 -1.45 0.74
C THR A 287 -8.60 -2.02 0.33
N LEU A 288 -9.66 -1.21 0.42
CA LEU A 288 -10.96 -1.60 -0.11
C LEU A 288 -10.89 -1.84 -1.62
N SER A 289 -10.19 -0.98 -2.37
CA SER A 289 -9.93 -1.16 -3.81
C SER A 289 -9.20 -2.48 -4.12
N ASN A 290 -8.25 -2.87 -3.27
CA ASN A 290 -7.57 -4.18 -3.41
C ASN A 290 -8.57 -5.35 -3.24
N GLY A 291 -9.51 -5.23 -2.31
CA GLY A 291 -10.61 -6.18 -2.16
C GLY A 291 -11.53 -6.23 -3.38
N ILE A 292 -11.90 -5.07 -3.91
CA ILE A 292 -12.69 -4.96 -5.17
C ILE A 292 -11.91 -5.55 -6.35
N SER A 293 -10.59 -5.36 -6.41
CA SER A 293 -9.74 -5.94 -7.44
C SER A 293 -9.80 -7.47 -7.43
N SER A 294 -9.67 -8.09 -6.25
CA SER A 294 -9.78 -9.56 -6.10
C SER A 294 -11.19 -10.07 -6.42
N TYR A 295 -12.22 -9.35 -5.97
CA TYR A 295 -13.61 -9.66 -6.31
C TYR A 295 -13.86 -9.58 -7.82
N THR A 296 -13.41 -8.51 -8.47
CA THR A 296 -13.51 -8.34 -9.91
C THR A 296 -12.75 -9.44 -10.64
N ALA A 297 -11.51 -9.72 -10.25
CA ALA A 297 -10.68 -10.72 -10.87
C ALA A 297 -11.33 -12.13 -10.83
N GLN A 298 -11.89 -12.54 -9.68
CA GLN A 298 -12.60 -13.83 -9.59
C GLN A 298 -13.84 -13.84 -10.49
N ASN A 299 -14.63 -12.76 -10.55
CA ASN A 299 -15.83 -12.71 -11.35
C ASN A 299 -15.54 -12.60 -12.86
N ILE A 300 -14.47 -11.90 -13.27
CA ILE A 300 -13.98 -11.91 -14.65
C ILE A 300 -13.53 -13.32 -15.04
N GLY A 301 -12.76 -14.00 -14.18
CA GLY A 301 -12.38 -15.39 -14.40
C GLY A 301 -13.55 -16.36 -14.53
N ALA A 302 -14.64 -16.08 -13.81
CA ALA A 302 -15.91 -16.83 -13.89
C ALA A 302 -16.83 -16.36 -15.03
N HIS A 303 -16.39 -15.44 -15.89
CA HIS A 303 -17.19 -14.83 -16.97
C HIS A 303 -18.49 -14.15 -16.51
N ASN A 304 -18.53 -13.66 -15.26
CA ASN A 304 -19.71 -13.03 -14.65
C ASN A 304 -19.56 -11.50 -14.58
N THR A 305 -19.65 -10.84 -15.73
CA THR A 305 -19.51 -9.36 -15.84
C THR A 305 -20.64 -8.60 -15.15
N GLU A 306 -21.88 -9.17 -15.12
CA GLU A 306 -23.01 -8.53 -14.42
C GLU A 306 -22.76 -8.46 -12.91
N ARG A 307 -22.09 -9.46 -12.35
CA ARG A 307 -21.73 -9.43 -10.95
C ARG A 307 -20.64 -8.39 -10.65
N VAL A 308 -19.73 -8.11 -11.59
CA VAL A 308 -18.75 -7.03 -11.48
C VAL A 308 -19.46 -5.67 -11.43
N LYS A 309 -20.50 -5.42 -12.27
CA LYS A 309 -21.31 -4.19 -12.21
C LYS A 309 -21.99 -4.02 -10.83
N LYS A 310 -22.59 -5.08 -10.30
CA LYS A 310 -23.17 -5.07 -8.95
C LYS A 310 -22.10 -4.81 -7.90
N GLY A 311 -20.89 -5.39 -8.06
CA GLY A 311 -19.74 -5.16 -7.21
C GLY A 311 -19.26 -3.72 -7.20
N PHE A 312 -19.35 -3.00 -8.33
CA PHE A 312 -19.07 -1.56 -8.38
C PHE A 312 -19.99 -0.78 -7.44
N GLY A 313 -21.32 -0.98 -7.55
CA GLY A 313 -22.29 -0.31 -6.68
C GLY A 313 -22.08 -0.66 -5.20
N SER A 314 -21.85 -1.95 -4.89
CA SER A 314 -21.57 -2.40 -3.53
C SER A 314 -20.25 -1.81 -2.98
N GLY A 315 -19.20 -1.83 -3.78
CA GLY A 315 -17.90 -1.26 -3.43
C GLY A 315 -17.98 0.24 -3.16
N LEU A 316 -18.71 0.97 -4.01
CA LEU A 316 -18.92 2.40 -3.85
C LEU A 316 -19.69 2.72 -2.56
N LYS A 317 -20.75 1.97 -2.25
CA LYS A 317 -21.50 2.12 -0.98
C LYS A 317 -20.58 1.92 0.23
N ILE A 318 -19.78 0.86 0.23
CA ILE A 318 -18.84 0.55 1.33
C ILE A 318 -17.80 1.66 1.45
N ALA A 319 -17.22 2.13 0.33
CA ALA A 319 -16.21 3.17 0.32
C ALA A 319 -16.75 4.50 0.84
N LEU A 320 -17.98 4.88 0.45
CA LEU A 320 -18.64 6.08 0.95
C LEU A 320 -18.91 5.97 2.46
N LEU A 321 -19.41 4.83 2.94
CA LEU A 321 -19.62 4.59 4.38
C LEU A 321 -18.31 4.68 5.17
N VAL A 322 -17.22 4.18 4.61
CA VAL A 322 -15.89 4.28 5.23
C VAL A 322 -15.33 5.70 5.18
N ALA A 323 -15.63 6.48 4.13
CA ALA A 323 -15.16 7.86 4.00
C ALA A 323 -15.88 8.84 4.94
N ILE A 324 -17.14 8.57 5.31
CA ILE A 324 -17.95 9.46 6.17
C ILE A 324 -17.28 9.77 7.51
N PRO A 325 -16.82 8.80 8.32
CA PRO A 325 -16.15 9.10 9.59
C PRO A 325 -14.90 9.97 9.43
N PHE A 326 -14.10 9.74 8.39
CA PHE A 326 -12.92 10.55 8.09
C PHE A 326 -13.30 11.97 7.67
N PHE A 327 -14.31 12.12 6.83
CA PHE A 327 -14.85 13.43 6.48
C PHE A 327 -15.31 14.19 7.72
N ILE A 328 -16.10 13.56 8.58
CA ILE A 328 -16.58 14.19 9.83
C ILE A 328 -15.40 14.62 10.69
N ALA A 329 -14.42 13.72 10.91
CA ALA A 329 -13.25 13.99 11.73
C ALA A 329 -12.42 15.16 11.18
N PHE A 330 -12.19 15.23 9.87
CA PHE A 330 -11.24 16.16 9.27
C PHE A 330 -11.89 17.47 8.78
N PHE A 331 -13.18 17.47 8.50
CA PHE A 331 -13.89 18.67 8.10
C PHE A 331 -14.51 19.42 9.30
N ILE A 332 -15.16 18.67 10.21
CA ILE A 332 -15.85 19.23 11.36
C ILE A 332 -14.91 19.42 12.55
N PHE A 333 -14.03 18.44 12.80
CA PHE A 333 -13.14 18.44 13.96
C PHE A 333 -11.65 18.52 13.61
N PRO A 334 -11.19 19.25 12.57
CA PRO A 334 -9.81 19.21 12.09
C PRO A 334 -8.81 19.69 13.14
N LYS A 335 -9.16 20.68 13.96
CA LYS A 335 -8.31 21.18 15.04
C LYS A 335 -7.97 20.09 16.06
N TYR A 336 -8.96 19.32 16.50
CA TYR A 336 -8.76 18.23 17.45
C TYR A 336 -7.91 17.12 16.84
N MET A 337 -8.09 16.82 15.55
CA MET A 337 -7.27 15.82 14.85
C MET A 337 -5.81 16.25 14.76
N MET A 338 -5.54 17.55 14.49
CA MET A 338 -4.19 18.08 14.49
C MET A 338 -3.55 18.04 15.87
N MET A 339 -4.32 18.28 16.93
CA MET A 339 -3.84 18.28 18.32
C MET A 339 -3.41 16.89 18.82
N ILE A 340 -3.72 15.82 18.10
CA ILE A 340 -3.17 14.48 18.36
C ILE A 340 -1.64 14.48 18.15
N PHE A 341 -1.14 15.31 17.23
CA PHE A 341 0.28 15.34 16.82
C PHE A 341 1.03 16.61 17.25
N VAL A 342 0.30 17.69 17.55
CA VAL A 342 0.86 19.02 17.76
C VAL A 342 0.30 19.62 19.04
N THR A 343 1.18 20.18 19.87
CA THR A 343 0.77 20.84 21.12
C THR A 343 -0.01 22.13 20.85
N HIS A 344 -0.91 22.50 21.75
CA HIS A 344 -1.82 23.66 21.64
C HIS A 344 -1.12 25.01 21.35
N ASN A 345 0.13 25.15 21.75
CA ASN A 345 0.87 26.43 21.61
C ASN A 345 1.38 26.71 20.20
N ASN A 346 1.35 25.72 19.30
CA ASN A 346 1.83 25.84 17.92
C ASN A 346 0.69 26.18 16.94
N THR A 347 0.08 27.36 17.11
CA THR A 347 -1.11 27.78 16.34
C THR A 347 -0.90 27.80 14.83
N ASP A 348 0.29 28.22 14.35
CA ASP A 348 0.58 28.29 12.91
C ASP A 348 0.64 26.88 12.28
N VAL A 349 1.25 25.92 12.99
CA VAL A 349 1.32 24.51 12.60
C VAL A 349 -0.08 23.91 12.51
N ILE A 350 -0.91 24.15 13.54
CA ILE A 350 -2.30 23.68 13.57
C ILE A 350 -3.10 24.31 12.42
N THR A 351 -2.94 25.62 12.18
CA THR A 351 -3.66 26.34 11.14
C THR A 351 -3.35 25.78 9.75
N ALA A 352 -2.07 25.55 9.43
CA ALA A 352 -1.67 24.96 8.14
C ALA A 352 -2.27 23.56 7.93
N GLY A 353 -2.23 22.70 8.94
CA GLY A 353 -2.81 21.36 8.86
C GLY A 353 -4.34 21.38 8.78
N VAL A 354 -5.01 22.25 9.54
CA VAL A 354 -6.46 22.43 9.50
C VAL A 354 -6.91 22.89 8.12
N GLN A 355 -6.21 23.84 7.48
CA GLN A 355 -6.52 24.28 6.12
C GLN A 355 -6.43 23.11 5.13
N PHE A 356 -5.36 22.33 5.17
CA PHE A 356 -5.23 21.16 4.31
C PHE A 356 -6.36 20.17 4.51
N LEU A 357 -6.65 19.77 5.74
CA LEU A 357 -7.69 18.77 6.04
C LEU A 357 -9.08 19.25 5.59
N LYS A 358 -9.43 20.52 5.84
CA LYS A 358 -10.73 21.10 5.41
C LYS A 358 -10.88 21.15 3.89
N ILE A 359 -9.80 21.46 3.15
CA ILE A 359 -9.84 21.52 1.70
C ILE A 359 -9.96 20.12 1.09
N VAL A 360 -9.20 19.15 1.61
CA VAL A 360 -9.06 17.83 0.99
C VAL A 360 -10.21 16.88 1.37
N SER A 361 -10.69 16.92 2.63
CA SER A 361 -11.63 15.91 3.13
C SER A 361 -12.99 15.84 2.42
N PRO A 362 -13.62 16.92 1.92
CA PRO A 362 -14.85 16.82 1.13
C PRO A 362 -14.67 15.99 -0.16
N PHE A 363 -13.46 16.00 -0.71
CA PHE A 363 -13.16 15.31 -1.95
C PHE A 363 -12.83 13.82 -1.78
N TYR A 364 -12.80 13.31 -0.54
CA TYR A 364 -12.72 11.85 -0.32
C TYR A 364 -13.88 11.11 -0.97
N PHE A 365 -15.09 11.69 -0.97
CA PHE A 365 -16.25 11.08 -1.63
C PHE A 365 -16.04 10.92 -3.14
N LEU A 366 -15.39 11.90 -3.77
CA LEU A 366 -15.07 11.82 -5.18
C LEU A 366 -13.90 10.85 -5.43
N ALA A 367 -12.86 10.91 -4.60
CA ALA A 367 -11.72 9.98 -4.67
C ALA A 367 -12.16 8.52 -4.52
N THR A 368 -13.24 8.21 -3.75
CA THR A 368 -13.75 6.84 -3.66
C THR A 368 -14.19 6.29 -5.01
N VAL A 369 -14.80 7.11 -5.88
CA VAL A 369 -15.22 6.68 -7.22
C VAL A 369 -14.01 6.22 -8.03
N LYS A 370 -12.96 7.05 -8.08
CA LYS A 370 -11.70 6.72 -8.75
C LYS A 370 -11.11 5.44 -8.18
N ILE A 371 -10.95 5.36 -6.86
CA ILE A 371 -10.28 4.26 -6.17
C ILE A 371 -11.00 2.93 -6.41
N ILE A 372 -12.34 2.91 -6.43
CA ILE A 372 -13.12 1.71 -6.70
C ILE A 372 -13.03 1.31 -8.18
N VAL A 373 -13.07 2.26 -9.11
CA VAL A 373 -12.88 1.99 -10.54
C VAL A 373 -11.47 1.46 -10.80
N ASP A 374 -10.45 2.04 -10.19
CA ASP A 374 -9.07 1.55 -10.29
C ASP A 374 -8.95 0.08 -9.85
N GLY A 375 -9.67 -0.31 -8.79
CA GLY A 375 -9.78 -1.70 -8.36
C GLY A 375 -10.39 -2.61 -9.44
N ILE A 376 -11.43 -2.15 -10.12
CA ILE A 376 -12.06 -2.92 -11.21
C ILE A 376 -11.15 -3.02 -12.43
N LEU A 377 -10.55 -1.92 -12.87
CA LEU A 377 -9.63 -1.90 -14.01
C LEU A 377 -8.45 -2.85 -13.78
N ARG A 378 -7.88 -2.82 -12.59
CA ARG A 378 -6.78 -3.68 -12.18
C ARG A 378 -7.20 -5.13 -12.09
N GLY A 379 -8.32 -5.44 -11.42
CA GLY A 379 -8.84 -6.80 -11.28
C GLY A 379 -9.25 -7.46 -12.59
N SER A 380 -9.72 -6.66 -13.54
CA SER A 380 -10.02 -7.14 -14.91
C SER A 380 -8.79 -7.34 -15.78
N GLY A 381 -7.62 -6.79 -15.39
CA GLY A 381 -6.40 -6.78 -16.21
C GLY A 381 -6.33 -5.64 -17.23
N ALA A 382 -7.23 -4.65 -17.18
CA ALA A 382 -7.22 -3.47 -18.05
C ALA A 382 -6.13 -2.46 -17.58
N MET A 383 -4.86 -2.90 -17.59
CA MET A 383 -3.76 -2.21 -16.94
C MET A 383 -3.41 -0.87 -17.58
N LEU A 384 -3.54 -0.72 -18.90
CA LEU A 384 -3.34 0.57 -19.56
C LEU A 384 -4.36 1.61 -19.06
N SER A 385 -5.63 1.24 -18.97
CA SER A 385 -6.67 2.12 -18.46
C SER A 385 -6.45 2.48 -16.99
N PHE A 386 -6.00 1.51 -16.18
CA PHE A 386 -5.60 1.75 -14.80
C PHE A 386 -4.43 2.76 -14.71
N MET A 387 -3.41 2.62 -15.55
CA MET A 387 -2.28 3.56 -15.60
C MET A 387 -2.74 4.96 -16.00
N VAL A 388 -3.57 5.08 -17.04
CA VAL A 388 -4.11 6.40 -17.47
C VAL A 388 -4.85 7.07 -16.31
N SER A 389 -5.76 6.37 -15.62
CA SER A 389 -6.48 6.89 -14.47
C SER A 389 -5.52 7.40 -13.38
N THR A 390 -4.54 6.59 -13.00
CA THR A 390 -3.64 6.89 -11.88
C THR A 390 -2.65 8.00 -12.21
N PHE A 391 -2.03 7.95 -13.41
CA PHE A 391 -1.06 8.99 -13.82
C PHE A 391 -1.73 10.33 -14.06
N THR A 392 -2.98 10.36 -14.52
CA THR A 392 -3.75 11.60 -14.62
C THR A 392 -3.82 12.32 -13.27
N ASP A 393 -4.18 11.61 -12.18
CA ASP A 393 -4.18 12.18 -10.84
C ASP A 393 -2.81 12.73 -10.43
N LEU A 394 -1.77 11.89 -10.53
CA LEU A 394 -0.45 12.22 -10.02
C LEU A 394 0.21 13.37 -10.78
N ILE A 395 0.13 13.36 -12.11
CA ILE A 395 0.72 14.40 -12.97
C ILE A 395 0.00 15.72 -12.76
N LEU A 396 -1.34 15.72 -12.77
CA LEU A 396 -2.12 16.94 -12.58
C LEU A 396 -1.93 17.54 -11.20
N ARG A 397 -1.85 16.72 -10.16
CA ARG A 397 -1.55 17.17 -8.80
C ARG A 397 -0.24 17.95 -8.74
N VAL A 398 0.83 17.42 -9.33
CA VAL A 398 2.13 18.11 -9.35
C VAL A 398 2.04 19.38 -10.19
N ILE A 399 1.49 19.32 -11.40
CA ILE A 399 1.35 20.48 -12.30
C ILE A 399 0.57 21.61 -11.61
N PHE A 400 -0.61 21.31 -11.06
CA PHE A 400 -1.45 22.33 -10.41
C PHE A 400 -0.84 22.84 -9.10
N ALA A 401 -0.06 22.03 -8.37
CA ALA A 401 0.68 22.55 -7.24
C ALA A 401 1.66 23.65 -7.66
N PHE A 402 2.44 23.43 -8.74
CA PHE A 402 3.38 24.43 -9.24
C PHE A 402 2.70 25.66 -9.89
N ILE A 403 1.57 25.49 -10.60
CA ILE A 403 0.83 26.59 -11.22
C ILE A 403 0.15 27.46 -10.17
N LEU A 404 -0.52 26.86 -9.18
CA LEU A 404 -1.34 27.60 -8.24
C LEU A 404 -0.52 28.24 -7.10
N THR A 405 0.57 27.64 -6.70
CA THR A 405 1.38 28.12 -5.57
C THR A 405 1.86 29.57 -5.76
N PRO A 406 2.35 30.05 -6.91
CA PRO A 406 2.72 31.44 -7.10
C PRO A 406 1.56 32.44 -6.91
N HIS A 407 0.31 32.01 -7.12
CA HIS A 407 -0.88 32.87 -7.07
C HIS A 407 -1.56 32.89 -5.69
N ILE A 408 -1.63 31.74 -5.03
CA ILE A 408 -2.41 31.60 -3.77
C ILE A 408 -1.61 30.96 -2.65
N GLY A 409 -0.28 30.95 -2.78
CA GLY A 409 0.65 30.45 -1.75
C GLY A 409 0.42 28.96 -1.44
N GLN A 410 0.57 28.58 -0.18
CA GLN A 410 0.39 27.18 0.27
C GLN A 410 -0.97 26.57 -0.08
N LEU A 411 -2.02 27.40 -0.20
CA LEU A 411 -3.35 26.93 -0.60
C LEU A 411 -3.35 26.31 -2.00
N GLY A 412 -2.44 26.75 -2.87
CA GLY A 412 -2.27 26.17 -4.22
C GLY A 412 -1.85 24.69 -4.14
N ILE A 413 -1.00 24.35 -3.18
CA ILE A 413 -0.63 22.96 -2.94
C ILE A 413 -1.82 22.16 -2.41
N TRP A 414 -2.59 22.74 -1.48
CA TRP A 414 -3.76 22.05 -0.92
C TRP A 414 -4.83 21.77 -1.96
N TRP A 415 -5.12 22.75 -2.84
CA TRP A 415 -6.11 22.59 -3.92
C TRP A 415 -5.66 21.68 -5.04
N SER A 416 -4.37 21.44 -5.22
CA SER A 416 -3.89 20.52 -6.26
C SER A 416 -4.39 19.08 -6.06
N TRP A 417 -4.65 18.65 -4.80
CA TRP A 417 -5.20 17.33 -4.48
C TRP A 417 -6.64 17.16 -4.97
N PRO A 418 -7.58 18.05 -4.60
CA PRO A 418 -8.94 18.01 -5.12
C PRO A 418 -9.00 18.05 -6.66
N ILE A 419 -8.24 18.94 -7.29
CA ILE A 419 -8.24 19.09 -8.75
C ILE A 419 -7.78 17.78 -9.41
N GLY A 420 -6.69 17.20 -8.93
CA GLY A 420 -6.22 15.89 -9.41
C GLY A 420 -7.29 14.81 -9.27
N TRP A 421 -7.96 14.73 -8.12
CA TRP A 421 -9.02 13.76 -7.89
C TRP A 421 -10.27 14.00 -8.74
N ILE A 422 -10.68 15.24 -8.97
CA ILE A 422 -11.81 15.57 -9.84
C ILE A 422 -11.55 15.02 -11.25
N VAL A 423 -10.44 15.42 -11.86
CA VAL A 423 -10.15 15.03 -13.25
C VAL A 423 -9.92 13.53 -13.37
N ALA A 424 -9.17 12.95 -12.43
CA ALA A 424 -8.91 11.50 -12.45
C ALA A 424 -10.18 10.68 -12.19
N SER A 425 -11.11 11.15 -11.34
CA SER A 425 -12.39 10.46 -11.11
C SER A 425 -13.27 10.48 -12.35
N LEU A 426 -13.31 11.61 -13.07
CA LEU A 426 -14.04 11.71 -14.34
C LEU A 426 -13.41 10.79 -15.40
N ALA A 427 -12.09 10.80 -15.55
CA ALA A 427 -11.37 9.91 -16.46
C ALA A 427 -11.60 8.43 -16.12
N SER A 428 -11.50 8.06 -14.84
CA SER A 428 -11.76 6.70 -14.38
C SER A 428 -13.19 6.26 -14.68
N LEU A 429 -14.17 7.12 -14.40
CA LEU A 429 -15.57 6.82 -14.66
C LEU A 429 -15.83 6.65 -16.16
N ALA A 430 -15.27 7.51 -17.01
CA ALA A 430 -15.35 7.38 -18.47
C ALA A 430 -14.75 6.04 -18.93
N LEU A 431 -13.59 5.64 -18.41
CA LEU A 431 -12.98 4.33 -18.69
C LEU A 431 -13.85 3.15 -18.21
N TYR A 432 -14.51 3.29 -17.07
CA TYR A 432 -15.45 2.27 -16.59
C TYR A 432 -16.67 2.14 -17.51
N LEU A 433 -17.28 3.27 -17.89
CA LEU A 433 -18.45 3.32 -18.75
C LEU A 433 -18.16 2.85 -20.17
N SER A 434 -16.95 3.07 -20.70
CA SER A 434 -16.52 2.52 -22.01
C SER A 434 -16.49 0.99 -22.07
N GLY A 435 -16.53 0.32 -20.92
CA GLY A 435 -16.56 -1.12 -20.83
C GLY A 435 -15.24 -1.82 -21.14
N VAL A 436 -14.09 -1.12 -21.15
CA VAL A 436 -12.74 -1.71 -21.38
C VAL A 436 -12.42 -2.84 -20.41
N TRP A 437 -12.96 -2.80 -19.19
CA TRP A 437 -12.81 -3.83 -18.16
C TRP A 437 -13.53 -5.14 -18.48
N LYS A 438 -14.49 -5.14 -19.43
CA LYS A 438 -15.20 -6.36 -19.89
C LYS A 438 -14.39 -7.19 -20.86
N LYS A 439 -13.41 -6.57 -21.54
CA LYS A 439 -12.55 -7.22 -22.53
C LYS A 439 -11.39 -7.89 -21.80
N ALA A 440 -11.67 -8.95 -21.03
CA ALA A 440 -10.61 -9.81 -20.52
C ALA A 440 -9.84 -10.41 -21.71
N LYS A 441 -8.62 -10.01 -21.95
CA LYS A 441 -7.72 -10.71 -22.86
C LYS A 441 -7.23 -11.96 -22.15
N ASP A 442 -7.57 -13.12 -22.68
CA ASP A 442 -7.04 -14.44 -22.29
C ASP A 442 -5.52 -14.49 -22.33
#